data_a749576786417589f07e80624ac60046
#
_entry.id   a749576786417589f07e80624ac60046
#
_cell.length_a   1.000
_cell.length_b   1.000
_cell.length_c   1.000
_cell.angle_alpha   90.00
_cell.angle_beta   90.00
_cell.angle_gamma   90.00
#
_symmetry.space_group_name_H-M   'P 1'
#
loop_
_entity.id
_entity.type
_entity.pdbx_description
1 polymer ?
#
loop_
_entity_poly.entity_id
_entity_poly.type
_entity_poly.pdbx_seq_one_letter_code
_entity_poly.pdbx_strand_id
1 'polypeptide(L)'
;MSKETMLTAIRRGLRRGALPEDQAAMLRGRLASHPRHLIPARSRLPHAEQVALFVANVEKEFGTVARVPDLDAVPEAIAAYLAAQNLPTDIVMAPHPDLQSIPWSTRPLLHLREGRAEASDMVSLQHAFAAIAETGTLMLPSAPQRPTTLNLLADTEIVLLRASRLVGAYEEAWDMLRSELGGMPRNVMLVTGPSRSADIEQTLELGAHGPRRLHVVLVDDGGG
;
A
#
# COMPACT_ATOMS: atom_id res chain seq x y z
N MET A 1 -4.36 28.09 20.22
CA MET A 1 -3.02 27.85 20.81
C MET A 1 -2.05 27.68 19.65
N SER A 2 -0.95 28.45 19.60
CA SER A 2 0.02 28.34 18.50
C SER A 2 0.89 27.07 18.65
N LYS A 3 1.48 26.59 17.53
CA LYS A 3 2.45 25.48 17.53
C LYS A 3 3.59 25.72 18.53
N GLU A 4 4.11 26.95 18.56
CA GLU A 4 5.19 27.32 19.48
C GLU A 4 4.79 27.26 20.95
N THR A 5 3.57 27.70 21.26
CA THR A 5 3.04 27.61 22.65
C THR A 5 2.96 26.15 23.11
N MET A 6 2.47 25.24 22.25
CA MET A 6 2.40 23.81 22.55
C MET A 6 3.78 23.18 22.71
N LEU A 7 4.70 23.45 21.78
CA LEU A 7 6.06 22.90 21.85
C LEU A 7 6.81 23.42 23.09
N THR A 8 6.61 24.68 23.47
CA THR A 8 7.21 25.27 24.68
C THR A 8 6.65 24.61 25.95
N ALA A 9 5.34 24.38 26.01
CA ALA A 9 4.73 23.67 27.14
C ALA A 9 5.27 22.23 27.27
N ILE A 10 5.41 21.52 26.17
CA ILE A 10 6.00 20.17 26.14
C ILE A 10 7.46 20.18 26.61
N ARG A 11 8.29 21.10 26.08
CA ARG A 11 9.70 21.24 26.50
C ARG A 11 9.81 21.52 28.00
N ARG A 12 8.96 22.41 28.53
CA ARG A 12 8.91 22.72 29.97
C ARG A 12 8.52 21.49 30.77
N GLY A 13 7.48 20.77 30.38
CA GLY A 13 7.04 19.54 31.06
C GLY A 13 8.12 18.45 31.07
N LEU A 14 8.86 18.31 29.93
CA LEU A 14 9.98 17.36 29.80
C LEU A 14 11.30 17.86 30.46
N ARG A 15 11.33 19.06 31.02
CA ARG A 15 12.53 19.73 31.56
C ARG A 15 13.69 19.75 30.56
N ARG A 16 13.39 19.92 29.26
CA ARG A 16 14.39 19.98 28.19
C ARG A 16 14.65 21.43 27.78
N GLY A 17 15.93 21.82 27.81
CA GLY A 17 16.41 23.08 27.29
C GLY A 17 16.43 23.11 25.76
N ALA A 18 17.02 24.17 25.19
CA ALA A 18 17.35 24.23 23.78
C ALA A 18 18.33 23.11 23.40
N LEU A 19 18.10 22.51 22.22
CA LEU A 19 19.03 21.50 21.71
C LEU A 19 20.39 22.16 21.38
N PRO A 20 21.53 21.58 21.80
CA PRO A 20 22.85 22.04 21.38
C PRO A 20 22.97 22.12 19.85
N GLU A 21 23.66 23.12 19.32
CA GLU A 21 23.66 23.37 17.86
C GLU A 21 24.30 22.24 17.05
N ASP A 22 25.35 21.61 17.58
CA ASP A 22 25.97 20.42 17.00
C ASP A 22 25.00 19.25 16.84
N GLN A 23 24.21 18.99 17.88
CA GLN A 23 23.14 17.96 17.84
C GLN A 23 22.02 18.37 16.88
N ALA A 24 21.63 19.63 16.86
CA ALA A 24 20.63 20.14 15.93
C ALA A 24 21.10 20.01 14.48
N ALA A 25 22.36 20.32 14.21
CA ALA A 25 22.97 20.16 12.88
C ALA A 25 23.05 18.68 12.45
N MET A 26 23.45 17.79 13.36
CA MET A 26 23.47 16.35 13.11
C MET A 26 22.07 15.82 12.77
N LEU A 27 21.04 16.20 13.53
CA LEU A 27 19.66 15.77 13.27
C LEU A 27 19.11 16.33 11.97
N ARG A 28 19.37 17.60 11.64
CA ARG A 28 19.04 18.17 10.35
C ARG A 28 19.73 17.43 9.19
N GLY A 29 21.01 17.08 9.38
CA GLY A 29 21.76 16.27 8.42
C GLY A 29 21.11 14.90 8.17
N ARG A 30 20.68 14.19 9.22
CA ARG A 30 19.97 12.91 9.10
C ARG A 30 18.64 13.06 8.37
N LEU A 31 17.88 14.12 8.67
CA LEU A 31 16.61 14.40 7.99
C LEU A 31 16.81 14.73 6.50
N ALA A 32 17.94 15.32 6.12
CA ALA A 32 18.24 15.67 4.73
C ALA A 32 18.83 14.48 3.93
N SER A 33 19.70 13.67 4.56
CA SER A 33 20.41 12.59 3.87
C SER A 33 19.69 11.27 3.87
N HIS A 34 18.68 11.09 4.75
CA HIS A 34 17.91 9.84 4.92
C HIS A 34 18.81 8.60 4.95
N PRO A 35 19.81 8.53 5.86
CA PRO A 35 20.77 7.44 5.86
C PRO A 35 20.07 6.11 6.05
N ARG A 36 20.36 5.16 5.18
CA ARG A 36 19.86 3.80 5.32
C ARG A 36 20.45 3.15 6.56
N HIS A 37 19.65 2.38 7.27
CA HIS A 37 20.08 1.58 8.40
C HIS A 37 20.41 0.14 7.97
N LEU A 38 20.39 -0.81 8.90
CA LEU A 38 20.60 -2.21 8.62
C LEU A 38 19.46 -2.75 7.73
N ILE A 39 19.80 -3.20 6.52
CA ILE A 39 18.87 -3.88 5.62
C ILE A 39 19.07 -5.40 5.81
N PRO A 40 18.02 -6.16 6.18
CA PRO A 40 18.12 -7.60 6.36
C PRO A 40 18.57 -8.35 5.11
N ALA A 41 19.32 -9.43 5.28
CA ALA A 41 19.83 -10.21 4.15
C ALA A 41 18.69 -10.78 3.28
N ARG A 42 17.56 -11.13 3.87
CA ARG A 42 16.36 -11.62 3.17
C ARG A 42 15.75 -10.61 2.18
N SER A 43 16.09 -9.32 2.29
CA SER A 43 15.62 -8.29 1.36
C SER A 43 16.53 -8.13 0.14
N ARG A 44 17.73 -8.77 0.14
CA ARG A 44 18.76 -8.61 -0.90
C ARG A 44 18.77 -9.76 -1.90
N LEU A 45 17.61 -10.31 -2.16
CA LEU A 45 17.43 -11.41 -3.11
C LEU A 45 17.42 -10.90 -4.56
N PRO A 46 17.71 -11.74 -5.56
CA PRO A 46 17.38 -11.46 -6.95
C PRO A 46 15.90 -11.15 -7.12
N HIS A 47 15.53 -10.32 -8.10
CA HIS A 47 14.16 -9.82 -8.27
C HIS A 47 13.10 -10.93 -8.33
N ALA A 48 13.36 -12.00 -9.09
CA ALA A 48 12.43 -13.13 -9.18
C ALA A 48 12.19 -13.81 -7.81
N GLU A 49 13.22 -13.88 -6.95
CA GLU A 49 13.09 -14.39 -5.60
C GLU A 49 12.39 -13.40 -4.67
N GLN A 50 12.57 -12.08 -4.88
CA GLN A 50 11.80 -11.05 -4.16
C GLN A 50 10.31 -11.16 -4.50
N VAL A 51 9.95 -11.39 -5.77
CA VAL A 51 8.56 -11.62 -6.19
C VAL A 51 7.98 -12.85 -5.48
N ALA A 52 8.72 -13.95 -5.45
CA ALA A 52 8.28 -15.16 -4.75
C ALA A 52 8.12 -14.94 -3.24
N LEU A 53 9.05 -14.21 -2.62
CA LEU A 53 9.01 -13.86 -1.20
C LEU A 53 7.80 -12.95 -0.89
N PHE A 54 7.53 -11.97 -1.76
CA PHE A 54 6.37 -11.09 -1.62
C PHE A 54 5.07 -11.90 -1.61
N VAL A 55 4.88 -12.77 -2.60
CA VAL A 55 3.69 -13.64 -2.70
C VAL A 55 3.53 -14.48 -1.44
N ALA A 56 4.59 -15.17 -1.01
CA ALA A 56 4.56 -15.99 0.19
C ALA A 56 4.20 -15.18 1.45
N ASN A 57 4.71 -13.95 1.58
CA ASN A 57 4.40 -13.09 2.71
C ASN A 57 2.96 -12.55 2.67
N VAL A 58 2.43 -12.18 1.49
CA VAL A 58 1.02 -11.76 1.35
C VAL A 58 0.08 -12.91 1.77
N GLU A 59 0.36 -14.13 1.29
CA GLU A 59 -0.45 -15.31 1.63
C GLU A 59 -0.35 -15.69 3.11
N LYS A 60 0.85 -15.58 3.69
CA LYS A 60 1.07 -15.79 5.13
C LYS A 60 0.24 -14.83 5.99
N GLU A 61 0.09 -13.59 5.54
CA GLU A 61 -0.71 -12.56 6.22
C GLU A 61 -2.18 -12.59 5.74
N PHE A 62 -2.62 -13.71 5.17
CA PHE A 62 -4.01 -13.98 4.76
C PHE A 62 -4.55 -13.14 3.59
N GLY A 63 -3.69 -12.49 2.83
CA GLY A 63 -4.03 -11.97 1.51
C GLY A 63 -4.05 -13.09 0.47
N THR A 64 -4.50 -12.75 -0.73
CA THR A 64 -4.45 -13.65 -1.89
C THR A 64 -3.77 -12.95 -3.06
N VAL A 65 -3.10 -13.73 -3.92
CA VAL A 65 -2.39 -13.18 -5.08
C VAL A 65 -2.80 -13.94 -6.34
N ALA A 66 -3.20 -13.18 -7.38
CA ALA A 66 -3.31 -13.69 -8.74
C ALA A 66 -2.15 -13.12 -9.57
N ARG A 67 -1.34 -13.99 -10.19
CA ARG A 67 -0.31 -13.56 -11.14
C ARG A 67 -0.85 -13.57 -12.55
N VAL A 68 -0.63 -12.48 -13.27
CA VAL A 68 -1.07 -12.31 -14.66
C VAL A 68 0.09 -11.85 -15.54
N PRO A 69 0.15 -12.28 -16.81
CA PRO A 69 1.27 -11.94 -17.69
C PRO A 69 1.28 -10.47 -18.11
N ASP A 70 0.12 -9.84 -18.19
CA ASP A 70 -0.06 -8.48 -18.69
C ASP A 70 -1.36 -7.85 -18.19
N LEU A 71 -1.63 -6.60 -18.58
CA LEU A 71 -2.84 -5.87 -18.22
C LEU A 71 -4.10 -6.44 -18.90
N ASP A 72 -3.98 -7.13 -20.02
CA ASP A 72 -5.12 -7.70 -20.75
C ASP A 72 -5.75 -8.87 -19.99
N ALA A 73 -4.96 -9.57 -19.18
CA ALA A 73 -5.44 -10.67 -18.35
C ALA A 73 -6.08 -10.22 -17.01
N VAL A 74 -5.95 -8.94 -16.63
CA VAL A 74 -6.45 -8.42 -15.35
C VAL A 74 -7.98 -8.53 -15.21
N PRO A 75 -8.81 -8.19 -16.21
CA PRO A 75 -10.27 -8.28 -16.08
C PRO A 75 -10.74 -9.69 -15.76
N GLU A 76 -10.12 -10.70 -16.41
CA GLU A 76 -10.44 -12.11 -16.16
C GLU A 76 -10.05 -12.53 -14.73
N ALA A 77 -8.84 -12.18 -14.30
CA ALA A 77 -8.36 -12.52 -12.96
C ALA A 77 -9.26 -11.94 -11.86
N ILE A 78 -9.70 -10.69 -12.02
CA ILE A 78 -10.62 -10.04 -11.09
C ILE A 78 -12.00 -10.71 -11.13
N ALA A 79 -12.56 -10.97 -12.31
CA ALA A 79 -13.85 -11.64 -12.45
C ALA A 79 -13.84 -13.04 -11.81
N ALA A 80 -12.77 -13.81 -12.03
CA ALA A 80 -12.59 -15.12 -11.42
C ALA A 80 -12.49 -15.04 -9.88
N TYR A 81 -11.75 -14.07 -9.35
CA TYR A 81 -11.66 -13.84 -7.90
C TYR A 81 -13.02 -13.49 -7.30
N LEU A 82 -13.74 -12.54 -7.87
CA LEU A 82 -15.06 -12.13 -7.37
C LEU A 82 -16.04 -13.29 -7.38
N ALA A 83 -16.07 -14.07 -8.45
CA ALA A 83 -16.91 -15.26 -8.55
C ALA A 83 -16.55 -16.32 -7.49
N ALA A 84 -15.26 -16.61 -7.31
CA ALA A 84 -14.79 -17.59 -6.32
C ALA A 84 -15.12 -17.18 -4.87
N GLN A 85 -15.16 -15.87 -4.60
CA GLN A 85 -15.48 -15.34 -3.27
C GLN A 85 -16.96 -14.95 -3.10
N ASN A 86 -17.78 -15.18 -4.12
CA ASN A 86 -19.20 -14.80 -4.16
C ASN A 86 -19.41 -13.31 -3.83
N LEU A 87 -18.59 -12.46 -4.44
CA LEU A 87 -18.60 -11.00 -4.26
C LEU A 87 -19.35 -10.30 -5.40
N PRO A 88 -19.89 -9.08 -5.17
CA PRO A 88 -20.52 -8.30 -6.21
C PRO A 88 -19.51 -7.87 -7.29
N THR A 89 -20.03 -7.62 -8.49
CA THR A 89 -19.24 -7.15 -9.64
C THR A 89 -19.18 -5.63 -9.77
N ASP A 90 -19.82 -4.90 -8.85
CA ASP A 90 -19.73 -3.45 -8.73
C ASP A 90 -18.44 -3.08 -7.99
N ILE A 91 -17.54 -2.37 -8.66
CA ILE A 91 -16.20 -2.04 -8.19
C ILE A 91 -16.01 -0.53 -8.22
N VAL A 92 -15.65 0.06 -7.09
CA VAL A 92 -15.13 1.42 -7.08
C VAL A 92 -13.62 1.41 -7.35
N MET A 93 -13.20 2.11 -8.41
CA MET A 93 -11.84 2.07 -8.93
C MET A 93 -11.13 3.41 -8.75
N ALA A 94 -9.85 3.38 -8.39
CA ALA A 94 -9.00 4.56 -8.38
C ALA A 94 -8.86 5.14 -9.81
N PRO A 95 -8.95 6.47 -9.99
CA PRO A 95 -8.77 7.12 -11.29
C PRO A 95 -7.27 7.19 -11.66
N HIS A 96 -6.63 6.01 -11.73
CA HIS A 96 -5.22 5.87 -12.05
C HIS A 96 -5.03 5.47 -13.52
N PRO A 97 -4.09 6.09 -14.27
CA PRO A 97 -3.88 5.79 -15.69
C PRO A 97 -3.69 4.30 -16.01
N ASP A 98 -2.93 3.58 -15.18
CA ASP A 98 -2.73 2.14 -15.36
C ASP A 98 -4.04 1.34 -15.27
N LEU A 99 -4.93 1.72 -14.36
CA LEU A 99 -6.23 1.06 -14.23
C LEU A 99 -7.17 1.44 -15.37
N GLN A 100 -7.10 2.68 -15.85
CA GLN A 100 -7.89 3.16 -16.99
C GLN A 100 -7.46 2.53 -18.32
N SER A 101 -6.18 2.12 -18.44
CA SER A 101 -5.65 1.48 -19.66
C SER A 101 -6.02 0.00 -19.80
N ILE A 102 -6.60 -0.61 -18.77
CA ILE A 102 -7.02 -2.02 -18.78
C ILE A 102 -8.25 -2.19 -19.69
N PRO A 103 -8.30 -3.25 -20.54
CA PRO A 103 -9.40 -3.48 -21.46
C PRO A 103 -10.64 -4.07 -20.76
N TRP A 104 -11.29 -3.30 -19.91
CA TRP A 104 -12.45 -3.72 -19.11
C TRP A 104 -13.63 -4.22 -19.94
N SER A 105 -13.76 -3.77 -21.20
CA SER A 105 -14.79 -4.20 -22.13
C SER A 105 -14.78 -5.71 -22.42
N THR A 106 -13.68 -6.40 -22.15
CA THR A 106 -13.56 -7.86 -22.26
C THR A 106 -14.39 -8.61 -21.22
N ARG A 107 -14.76 -7.93 -20.14
CA ARG A 107 -15.62 -8.46 -19.05
C ARG A 107 -16.76 -7.48 -18.74
N PRO A 108 -17.80 -7.39 -19.57
CA PRO A 108 -18.87 -6.38 -19.48
C PRO A 108 -19.74 -6.53 -18.21
N LEU A 109 -19.63 -7.64 -17.50
CA LEU A 109 -20.31 -7.83 -16.21
C LEU A 109 -19.59 -7.14 -15.04
N LEU A 110 -18.35 -6.68 -15.21
CA LEU A 110 -17.66 -5.86 -14.21
C LEU A 110 -18.13 -4.40 -14.37
N HIS A 111 -18.80 -3.89 -13.37
CA HIS A 111 -19.28 -2.50 -13.35
C HIS A 111 -18.30 -1.63 -12.58
N LEU A 112 -17.55 -0.80 -13.30
CA LEU A 112 -16.53 0.05 -12.68
C LEU A 112 -17.02 1.49 -12.55
N ARG A 113 -16.87 2.03 -11.34
CA ARG A 113 -17.10 3.44 -11.01
C ARG A 113 -15.79 4.05 -10.53
N GLU A 114 -15.27 5.04 -11.26
CA GLU A 114 -14.08 5.76 -10.81
C GLU A 114 -14.38 6.73 -9.68
N GLY A 115 -13.46 6.84 -8.73
CA GLY A 115 -13.54 7.85 -7.69
C GLY A 115 -13.16 7.36 -6.29
N ARG A 116 -13.76 8.00 -5.31
CA ARG A 116 -13.59 7.67 -3.89
C ARG A 116 -14.56 6.56 -3.50
N ALA A 117 -14.13 5.70 -2.58
CA ALA A 117 -15.04 4.75 -1.95
C ALA A 117 -15.99 5.45 -0.98
N GLU A 118 -17.21 4.95 -0.95
CA GLU A 118 -18.28 5.29 -0.01
C GLU A 118 -18.56 4.08 0.90
N ALA A 119 -19.27 4.29 1.99
CA ALA A 119 -19.55 3.23 2.96
C ALA A 119 -20.39 2.06 2.41
N SER A 120 -21.07 2.25 1.28
CA SER A 120 -21.85 1.23 0.58
C SER A 120 -21.03 0.38 -0.38
N ASP A 121 -19.80 0.79 -0.71
CA ASP A 121 -18.96 0.07 -1.66
C ASP A 121 -18.37 -1.19 -1.01
N MET A 122 -18.64 -2.34 -1.61
CA MET A 122 -18.17 -3.63 -1.11
C MET A 122 -16.78 -3.99 -1.65
N VAL A 123 -16.46 -3.56 -2.86
CA VAL A 123 -15.21 -3.89 -3.55
C VAL A 123 -14.54 -2.62 -4.07
N SER A 124 -13.29 -2.43 -3.70
CA SER A 124 -12.43 -1.37 -4.25
C SER A 124 -11.29 -1.95 -5.10
N LEU A 125 -10.86 -1.19 -6.10
CA LEU A 125 -9.70 -1.48 -6.93
C LEU A 125 -8.71 -0.31 -6.89
N GLN A 126 -7.50 -0.60 -6.47
CA GLN A 126 -6.41 0.36 -6.34
C GLN A 126 -5.20 -0.02 -7.19
N HIS A 127 -4.27 0.92 -7.34
CA HIS A 127 -2.96 0.72 -7.93
C HIS A 127 -1.87 0.96 -6.89
N ALA A 128 -1.03 -0.05 -6.63
CA ALA A 128 0.11 0.07 -5.74
C ALA A 128 1.21 0.95 -6.36
N PHE A 129 1.75 1.87 -5.58
CA PHE A 129 2.93 2.64 -5.98
C PHE A 129 4.20 1.78 -5.96
N ALA A 130 4.36 0.99 -4.92
CA ALA A 130 5.44 0.02 -4.75
C ALA A 130 4.98 -1.12 -3.84
N ALA A 131 5.75 -2.21 -3.82
CA ALA A 131 5.59 -3.30 -2.86
C ALA A 131 6.93 -3.69 -2.26
N ILE A 132 6.92 -4.17 -1.01
CA ILE A 132 8.09 -4.53 -0.22
C ILE A 132 8.07 -6.05 0.01
N ALA A 133 9.03 -6.77 -0.58
CA ALA A 133 9.11 -8.22 -0.53
C ALA A 133 9.31 -8.75 0.89
N GLU A 134 10.14 -8.07 1.66
CA GLU A 134 10.54 -8.46 3.01
C GLU A 134 9.37 -8.82 3.93
N THR A 135 8.24 -8.15 3.76
CA THR A 135 7.06 -8.26 4.62
C THR A 135 5.75 -8.51 3.89
N GLY A 136 5.76 -8.53 2.54
CA GLY A 136 4.52 -8.60 1.77
C GLY A 136 3.68 -7.32 1.87
N THR A 137 4.33 -6.17 2.00
CA THR A 137 3.66 -4.88 2.23
C THR A 137 3.47 -4.10 0.94
N LEU A 138 2.27 -3.58 0.72
CA LEU A 138 1.95 -2.64 -0.35
C LEU A 138 2.16 -1.21 0.15
N MET A 139 2.74 -0.35 -0.68
CA MET A 139 2.89 1.09 -0.43
C MET A 139 1.92 1.87 -1.32
N LEU A 140 0.98 2.58 -0.69
CA LEU A 140 -0.13 3.29 -1.31
C LEU A 140 -0.13 4.76 -0.87
N PRO A 141 0.69 5.63 -1.49
CA PRO A 141 0.72 7.05 -1.19
C PRO A 141 -0.56 7.73 -1.69
N SER A 142 -1.11 8.63 -0.86
CA SER A 142 -2.32 9.38 -1.22
C SER A 142 -2.04 10.37 -2.35
N ALA A 143 -2.91 10.37 -3.34
CA ALA A 143 -2.91 11.30 -4.46
C ALA A 143 -4.36 11.45 -5.00
N PRO A 144 -4.64 12.43 -5.86
CA PRO A 144 -5.93 12.47 -6.55
C PRO A 144 -6.25 11.17 -7.29
N GLN A 145 -5.23 10.52 -7.87
CA GLN A 145 -5.34 9.23 -8.56
C GLN A 145 -5.33 8.01 -7.61
N ARG A 146 -5.13 8.21 -6.32
CA ARG A 146 -5.11 7.16 -5.28
C ARG A 146 -5.84 7.64 -4.03
N PRO A 147 -7.18 7.74 -4.07
CA PRO A 147 -7.96 8.17 -2.91
C PRO A 147 -7.83 7.17 -1.75
N THR A 148 -7.42 7.66 -0.58
CA THR A 148 -7.19 6.81 0.62
C THR A 148 -8.46 6.07 1.09
N THR A 149 -9.66 6.59 0.77
CA THR A 149 -10.93 5.94 1.13
C THR A 149 -11.07 4.55 0.52
N LEU A 150 -10.44 4.29 -0.63
CA LEU A 150 -10.44 2.97 -1.27
C LEU A 150 -9.73 1.90 -0.43
N ASN A 151 -8.76 2.30 0.40
CA ASN A 151 -8.04 1.40 1.31
C ASN A 151 -8.76 1.17 2.65
N LEU A 152 -9.84 1.91 2.94
CA LEU A 152 -10.40 1.96 4.28
C LEU A 152 -11.87 1.55 4.35
N LEU A 153 -12.67 1.86 3.33
CA LEU A 153 -14.13 1.76 3.41
C LEU A 153 -14.71 0.49 2.80
N ALA A 154 -14.10 -0.04 1.74
CA ALA A 154 -14.59 -1.26 1.11
C ALA A 154 -14.28 -2.50 1.95
N ASP A 155 -15.17 -3.49 1.92
CA ASP A 155 -14.99 -4.77 2.61
C ASP A 155 -13.87 -5.62 1.96
N THR A 156 -13.71 -5.49 0.65
CA THR A 156 -12.68 -6.17 -0.14
C THR A 156 -11.84 -5.14 -0.91
N GLU A 157 -10.54 -5.16 -0.72
CA GLU A 157 -9.60 -4.36 -1.49
C GLU A 157 -8.87 -5.25 -2.51
N ILE A 158 -8.95 -4.87 -3.77
CA ILE A 158 -8.15 -5.43 -4.87
C ILE A 158 -7.08 -4.43 -5.22
N VAL A 159 -5.82 -4.86 -5.30
CA VAL A 159 -4.69 -3.99 -5.60
C VAL A 159 -3.94 -4.51 -6.80
N LEU A 160 -3.91 -3.70 -7.88
CA LEU A 160 -3.03 -3.94 -9.02
C LEU A 160 -1.60 -3.59 -8.62
N LEU A 161 -0.68 -4.52 -8.81
CA LEU A 161 0.75 -4.34 -8.58
C LEU A 161 1.53 -4.76 -9.83
N ARG A 162 2.40 -3.89 -10.34
CA ARG A 162 3.40 -4.27 -11.35
C ARG A 162 4.60 -4.92 -10.69
N ALA A 163 5.09 -6.03 -11.23
CA ALA A 163 6.28 -6.71 -10.71
C ALA A 163 7.50 -5.77 -10.67
N SER A 164 7.67 -4.91 -11.68
CA SER A 164 8.72 -3.89 -11.73
C SER A 164 8.70 -2.87 -10.59
N ARG A 165 7.59 -2.77 -9.85
CA ARG A 165 7.44 -1.88 -8.69
C ARG A 165 7.69 -2.58 -7.36
N LEU A 166 8.14 -3.83 -7.40
CA LEU A 166 8.46 -4.60 -6.21
C LEU A 166 9.94 -4.43 -5.86
N VAL A 167 10.21 -4.13 -4.60
CA VAL A 167 11.56 -3.94 -4.04
C VAL A 167 11.77 -4.83 -2.82
N GLY A 168 13.01 -5.05 -2.44
CA GLY A 168 13.36 -5.93 -1.33
C GLY A 168 13.01 -5.34 0.04
N ALA A 169 13.37 -4.08 0.28
CA ALA A 169 13.32 -3.43 1.59
C ALA A 169 12.50 -2.14 1.59
N TYR A 170 12.06 -1.72 2.78
CA TYR A 170 11.34 -0.45 2.98
C TYR A 170 12.14 0.77 2.52
N GLU A 171 13.45 0.79 2.76
CA GLU A 171 14.32 1.89 2.36
C GLU A 171 14.29 2.15 0.87
N GLU A 172 14.23 1.09 0.07
CA GLU A 172 14.14 1.19 -1.40
C GLU A 172 12.80 1.80 -1.84
N ALA A 173 11.70 1.36 -1.24
CA ALA A 173 10.37 1.91 -1.51
C ALA A 173 10.27 3.40 -1.11
N TRP A 174 10.89 3.79 0.01
CA TRP A 174 10.95 5.18 0.42
C TRP A 174 11.85 6.03 -0.50
N ASP A 175 12.94 5.48 -1.01
CA ASP A 175 13.79 6.18 -1.98
C ASP A 175 13.05 6.39 -3.31
N MET A 176 12.32 5.38 -3.81
CA MET A 176 11.44 5.52 -4.97
C MET A 176 10.41 6.63 -4.74
N LEU A 177 9.75 6.64 -3.59
CA LEU A 177 8.73 7.65 -3.27
C LEU A 177 9.31 9.06 -3.28
N ARG A 178 10.47 9.26 -2.67
CA ARG A 178 11.14 10.58 -2.63
C ARG A 178 11.60 11.04 -4.01
N SER A 179 12.11 10.12 -4.83
CA SER A 179 12.62 10.45 -6.17
C SER A 179 11.51 10.74 -7.17
N GLU A 180 10.37 10.05 -7.09
CA GLU A 180 9.32 10.14 -8.10
C GLU A 180 8.22 11.16 -7.80
N LEU A 181 7.87 11.37 -6.52
CA LEU A 181 6.75 12.24 -6.17
C LEU A 181 7.12 13.70 -5.91
N GLY A 182 8.39 14.06 -5.95
CA GLY A 182 8.85 15.45 -5.75
C GLY A 182 8.54 16.05 -4.37
N GLY A 183 7.96 15.27 -3.46
CA GLY A 183 7.61 15.66 -2.09
C GLY A 183 6.84 14.57 -1.38
N MET A 184 6.75 14.68 -0.05
CA MET A 184 6.02 13.70 0.75
C MET A 184 4.51 13.87 0.54
N PRO A 185 3.78 12.80 0.23
CA PRO A 185 2.33 12.86 0.14
C PRO A 185 1.71 13.10 1.53
N ARG A 186 0.45 13.48 1.56
CA ARG A 186 -0.26 13.75 2.81
C ARG A 186 -0.42 12.50 3.69
N ASN A 187 -0.49 11.34 3.06
CA ASN A 187 -0.58 10.05 3.71
C ASN A 187 0.16 8.99 2.86
N VAL A 188 0.78 8.03 3.50
CA VAL A 188 1.29 6.79 2.88
C VAL A 188 0.71 5.62 3.66
N MET A 189 -0.19 4.88 3.02
CA MET A 189 -0.69 3.64 3.58
C MET A 189 0.33 2.52 3.31
N LEU A 190 0.69 1.80 4.35
CA LEU A 190 1.49 0.58 4.28
C LEU A 190 0.56 -0.57 4.67
N VAL A 191 0.17 -1.39 3.69
CA VAL A 191 -0.83 -2.45 3.86
C VAL A 191 -0.13 -3.80 3.83
N THR A 192 -0.19 -4.51 4.94
CA THR A 192 0.38 -5.86 5.10
C THR A 192 -0.76 -6.81 5.49
N GLY A 193 -1.37 -7.42 4.48
CA GLY A 193 -2.55 -8.27 4.67
C GLY A 193 -3.85 -7.50 4.95
N PRO A 194 -4.97 -8.22 5.10
CA PRO A 194 -6.28 -7.66 5.42
C PRO A 194 -6.36 -7.15 6.86
N SER A 195 -7.31 -6.26 7.13
CA SER A 195 -7.52 -5.66 8.45
C SER A 195 -7.93 -6.72 9.49
N ARG A 196 -7.10 -6.89 10.50
CA ARG A 196 -7.31 -7.79 11.64
C ARG A 196 -6.98 -7.08 12.94
N SER A 197 -7.96 -6.89 13.79
CA SER A 197 -7.75 -6.43 15.16
C SER A 197 -7.85 -7.60 16.11
N ALA A 198 -6.79 -7.87 16.87
CA ALA A 198 -6.87 -8.75 18.02
C ALA A 198 -7.41 -7.91 19.20
N ASP A 199 -8.62 -8.16 19.62
CA ASP A 199 -9.20 -7.47 20.77
C ASP A 199 -8.60 -7.97 22.09
N ILE A 200 -8.71 -7.13 23.12
CA ILE A 200 -8.29 -7.38 24.50
C ILE A 200 -9.03 -8.60 25.09
N GLU A 201 -10.20 -8.97 24.55
CA GLU A 201 -11.02 -10.14 24.92
C GLU A 201 -10.77 -11.41 24.09
N GLN A 202 -9.68 -11.48 23.30
CA GLN A 202 -9.31 -12.63 22.46
C GLN A 202 -10.29 -12.94 21.30
N THR A 203 -11.18 -12.03 20.95
CA THR A 203 -12.00 -12.10 19.75
C THR A 203 -11.32 -11.37 18.59
N LEU A 204 -11.20 -12.06 17.46
CA LEU A 204 -10.59 -11.51 16.25
C LEU A 204 -11.66 -10.75 15.47
N GLU A 205 -11.63 -9.41 15.52
CA GLU A 205 -12.48 -8.59 14.67
C GLU A 205 -11.83 -8.35 13.32
N LEU A 206 -12.48 -8.82 12.27
CA LEU A 206 -12.07 -8.59 10.89
C LEU A 206 -12.69 -7.29 10.37
N GLY A 207 -11.87 -6.42 9.79
CA GLY A 207 -12.36 -5.24 9.09
C GLY A 207 -12.66 -4.03 9.96
N ALA A 208 -12.21 -3.99 11.21
CA ALA A 208 -12.44 -2.84 12.10
C ALA A 208 -11.76 -1.55 11.60
N HIS A 209 -10.63 -1.66 10.90
CA HIS A 209 -9.81 -0.53 10.46
C HIS A 209 -9.45 -0.55 8.97
N GLY A 210 -10.16 -1.32 8.17
CA GLY A 210 -9.90 -1.47 6.73
C GLY A 210 -10.52 -2.75 6.17
N PRO A 211 -10.19 -3.11 4.93
CA PRO A 211 -10.78 -4.25 4.24
C PRO A 211 -10.58 -5.58 4.97
N ARG A 212 -11.63 -6.42 4.99
CA ARG A 212 -11.58 -7.79 5.52
C ARG A 212 -10.84 -8.74 4.59
N ARG A 213 -10.76 -8.38 3.30
CA ARG A 213 -10.08 -9.17 2.26
C ARG A 213 -9.12 -8.28 1.50
N LEU A 214 -7.93 -8.80 1.27
CA LEU A 214 -6.93 -8.20 0.39
C LEU A 214 -6.62 -9.17 -0.73
N HIS A 215 -6.77 -8.73 -1.98
CA HIS A 215 -6.40 -9.48 -3.18
C HIS A 215 -5.44 -8.67 -4.02
N VAL A 216 -4.27 -9.22 -4.32
CA VAL A 216 -3.27 -8.58 -5.17
C VAL A 216 -3.32 -9.20 -6.56
N VAL A 217 -3.51 -8.37 -7.57
CA VAL A 217 -3.31 -8.77 -8.97
C VAL A 217 -1.91 -8.31 -9.37
N LEU A 218 -0.99 -9.27 -9.41
CA LEU A 218 0.42 -9.04 -9.73
C LEU A 218 0.64 -9.22 -11.23
N VAL A 219 0.93 -8.11 -11.91
CA VAL A 219 1.22 -8.08 -13.35
C VAL A 219 2.71 -8.31 -13.58
N ASP A 220 3.04 -9.32 -14.38
CA ASP A 220 4.41 -9.64 -14.79
C ASP A 220 4.81 -8.74 -15.97
N ASP A 221 5.32 -7.56 -15.68
CA ASP A 221 5.67 -6.54 -16.67
C ASP A 221 7.17 -6.54 -17.05
N GLY A 222 7.84 -7.68 -16.86
CA GLY A 222 9.22 -7.89 -17.29
C GLY A 222 10.26 -7.14 -16.44
N GLY A 223 9.94 -6.81 -15.22
CA GLY A 223 10.88 -6.25 -14.25
C GLY A 223 11.91 -7.31 -13.83
N GLY A 224 13.00 -7.42 -14.60
CA GLY A 224 14.13 -8.31 -14.34
C GLY A 224 15.41 -7.64 -14.72
#